data_db1d5e3e4b2f7483c17a26e5d932b2e9
#
_entry.id   db1d5e3e4b2f7483c17a26e5d932b2e9
#
_cell.length_a   1.000
_cell.length_b   1.000
_cell.length_c   1.000
_cell.angle_alpha   90.00
_cell.angle_beta   90.00
_cell.angle_gamma   90.00
#
_symmetry.space_group_name_H-M   'P 1'
#
loop_
_entity.id
_entity.type
_entity.pdbx_description
1 polymer ?
#
loop_
_entity_poly.entity_id
_entity_poly.type
_entity_poly.pdbx_seq_one_letter_code
_entity_poly.pdbx_strand_id
1 'polypeptide(L)'
;MTDDATPAPLPVTLQGVPETTLWTLYHRARDAARPKALLHDPKAAELVAAIDFPFEQRFGGRTTGMEGYLGERALTFDREVLGVLATDPDAVVVALGEGLETQFWRVDNGRVRWFTVDLPETAEVRRKLVGEDPPRRRLFAGSALEEAWYAALTADGVVGPTDRVVVVAQGLLMYLPPPEVDALIVRCAERFRRGVFLFDTVPVWFSWLSRRGLIRAPNGYRAPAMPHGLNAGDHERIRRLSPDIASVRSVAPAGGPGLMTKVLLPLGRSFPVIRRGMPEVVRIDFTP
;
A
#
# COMPACT_ATOMS: atom_id res chain seq x y z
N MET A 1 30.71 27.16 11.47
CA MET A 1 29.45 26.77 12.12
C MET A 1 28.37 27.10 11.10
N THR A 2 28.02 26.16 10.24
CA THR A 2 26.87 26.26 9.35
C THR A 2 25.64 26.01 10.22
N ASP A 3 24.80 27.03 10.29
CA ASP A 3 23.50 27.00 10.96
C ASP A 3 22.64 25.95 10.22
N ASP A 4 22.61 24.74 10.76
CA ASP A 4 21.82 23.62 10.25
C ASP A 4 20.36 23.81 10.72
N ALA A 5 19.74 24.89 10.23
CA ALA A 5 18.35 25.20 10.52
C ALA A 5 17.50 24.09 9.89
N THR A 6 16.91 23.23 10.72
CA THR A 6 15.91 22.26 10.25
C THR A 6 14.89 22.99 9.39
N PRO A 7 14.66 22.55 8.15
CA PRO A 7 13.72 23.23 7.26
C PRO A 7 12.33 23.30 7.90
N ALA A 8 11.62 24.41 7.69
CA ALA A 8 10.28 24.57 8.22
C ALA A 8 9.35 23.46 7.68
N PRO A 9 8.45 22.92 8.51
CA PRO A 9 7.53 21.89 8.08
C PRO A 9 6.70 22.32 6.88
N LEU A 10 6.50 21.40 5.94
CA LEU A 10 5.75 21.63 4.69
C LEU A 10 4.25 21.64 4.96
N PRO A 11 3.51 22.73 4.65
CA PRO A 11 2.06 22.70 4.70
C PRO A 11 1.51 21.78 3.61
N VAL A 12 0.69 20.81 4.03
CA VAL A 12 0.11 19.79 3.13
C VAL A 12 -1.41 19.89 3.19
N THR A 13 -2.03 20.07 2.00
CA THR A 13 -3.49 20.10 1.84
C THR A 13 -3.89 19.07 0.81
N LEU A 14 -4.19 17.88 1.26
CA LEU A 14 -4.74 16.79 0.45
C LEU A 14 -6.21 16.55 0.85
N GLN A 15 -7.07 16.23 -0.10
CA GLN A 15 -8.49 15.99 0.13
C GLN A 15 -8.95 14.68 -0.50
N GLY A 16 -10.03 14.10 0.06
CA GLY A 16 -10.60 12.86 -0.48
C GLY A 16 -9.68 11.66 -0.29
N VAL A 17 -9.49 10.87 -1.34
CA VAL A 17 -8.64 9.66 -1.29
C VAL A 17 -7.17 10.03 -0.98
N PRO A 18 -6.55 11.04 -1.60
CA PRO A 18 -5.19 11.49 -1.24
C PRO A 18 -5.00 11.83 0.25
N GLU A 19 -6.01 12.37 0.96
CA GLU A 19 -5.90 12.65 2.41
C GLU A 19 -5.64 11.37 3.23
N THR A 20 -6.09 10.21 2.75
CA THR A 20 -5.90 8.94 3.46
C THR A 20 -4.43 8.54 3.61
N THR A 21 -3.56 9.07 2.75
CA THR A 21 -2.11 8.84 2.87
C THR A 21 -1.53 9.48 4.14
N LEU A 22 -2.05 10.66 4.53
CA LEU A 22 -1.68 11.30 5.80
C LEU A 22 -2.15 10.49 7.02
N TRP A 23 -3.36 9.94 6.93
CA TRP A 23 -3.91 9.09 7.98
C TRP A 23 -3.08 7.80 8.19
N THR A 24 -2.74 7.12 7.10
CA THR A 24 -1.92 5.89 7.17
C THR A 24 -0.50 6.17 7.63
N LEU A 25 0.13 7.25 7.13
CA LEU A 25 1.45 7.70 7.56
C LEU A 25 1.49 7.97 9.06
N TYR A 26 0.53 8.74 9.58
CA TYR A 26 0.45 9.08 11.00
C TYR A 26 0.36 7.85 11.90
N HIS A 27 -0.49 6.88 11.54
CA HIS A 27 -0.63 5.66 12.34
C HIS A 27 0.60 4.75 12.29
N ARG A 28 1.31 4.67 11.16
CA ARG A 28 2.59 3.94 11.08
C ARG A 28 3.67 4.62 11.92
N ALA A 29 3.77 5.94 11.84
CA ALA A 29 4.71 6.70 12.68
C ALA A 29 4.44 6.50 14.18
N ARG A 30 3.17 6.48 14.59
CA ARG A 30 2.78 6.18 15.98
C ARG A 30 3.12 4.75 16.39
N ASP A 31 2.93 3.77 15.53
CA ASP A 31 3.36 2.39 15.81
C ASP A 31 4.88 2.32 15.97
N ALA A 32 5.63 2.93 15.05
CA ALA A 32 7.09 2.95 15.08
C ALA A 32 7.69 3.60 16.34
N ALA A 33 6.98 4.55 16.95
CA ALA A 33 7.38 5.20 18.19
C ALA A 33 7.14 4.36 19.46
N ARG A 34 6.49 3.19 19.36
CA ARG A 34 6.15 2.35 20.54
C ARG A 34 7.34 1.48 20.94
N PRO A 35 7.56 1.22 22.25
CA PRO A 35 8.63 0.34 22.73
C PRO A 35 8.60 -1.08 22.15
N LYS A 36 7.43 -1.53 21.72
CA LYS A 36 7.20 -2.83 21.06
C LYS A 36 6.53 -2.62 19.72
N ALA A 37 7.11 -1.73 18.90
CA ALA A 37 6.65 -1.48 17.54
C ALA A 37 6.61 -2.79 16.75
N LEU A 38 5.57 -2.97 15.97
CA LEU A 38 5.49 -4.07 15.00
C LEU A 38 6.30 -3.74 13.76
N LEU A 39 6.16 -2.50 13.29
CA LEU A 39 6.83 -1.98 12.11
C LEU A 39 7.95 -1.03 12.53
N HIS A 40 9.19 -1.34 12.14
CA HIS A 40 10.28 -0.40 12.29
C HIS A 40 10.27 0.57 11.09
N ASP A 41 9.71 1.76 11.29
CA ASP A 41 9.51 2.75 10.22
C ASP A 41 9.96 4.16 10.66
N PRO A 42 11.27 4.37 10.81
CA PRO A 42 11.80 5.69 11.20
C PRO A 42 11.51 6.75 10.14
N LYS A 43 11.42 6.36 8.86
CA LYS A 43 11.10 7.29 7.77
C LYS A 43 9.68 7.82 7.88
N ALA A 44 8.71 7.04 8.34
CA ALA A 44 7.35 7.52 8.59
C ALA A 44 7.34 8.59 9.70
N ALA A 45 8.11 8.40 10.77
CA ALA A 45 8.24 9.39 11.84
C ALA A 45 8.89 10.70 11.35
N GLU A 46 9.94 10.58 10.54
CA GLU A 46 10.60 11.72 9.87
C GLU A 46 9.61 12.51 9.01
N LEU A 47 8.85 11.83 8.15
CA LEU A 47 7.86 12.47 7.27
C LEU A 47 6.75 13.17 8.06
N VAL A 48 6.24 12.56 9.14
CA VAL A 48 5.25 13.20 10.01
C VAL A 48 5.80 14.49 10.62
N ALA A 49 7.06 14.48 11.06
CA ALA A 49 7.70 15.67 11.64
C ALA A 49 7.94 16.78 10.60
N ALA A 50 8.12 16.41 9.33
CA ALA A 50 8.36 17.35 8.23
C ALA A 50 7.06 17.96 7.65
N ILE A 51 5.89 17.54 8.10
CA ILE A 51 4.59 18.00 7.59
C ILE A 51 3.91 18.93 8.60
N ASP A 52 3.54 20.14 8.14
CA ASP A 52 2.65 21.04 8.89
C ASP A 52 1.19 20.62 8.64
N PHE A 53 0.70 19.71 9.47
CA PHE A 53 -0.68 19.22 9.44
C PHE A 53 -1.13 18.85 10.85
N PRO A 54 -2.35 19.17 11.27
CA PRO A 54 -2.85 18.92 12.62
C PRO A 54 -3.20 17.44 12.83
N PHE A 55 -2.23 16.55 12.72
CA PHE A 55 -2.39 15.10 12.78
C PHE A 55 -3.17 14.62 14.00
N GLU A 56 -2.77 15.06 15.20
CA GLU A 56 -3.41 14.62 16.45
C GLU A 56 -4.88 15.08 16.51
N GLN A 57 -5.16 16.32 16.10
CA GLN A 57 -6.52 16.84 16.08
C GLN A 57 -7.38 16.10 15.04
N ARG A 58 -6.83 15.80 13.88
CA ARG A 58 -7.55 15.23 12.74
C ARG A 58 -7.72 13.72 12.86
N PHE A 59 -6.68 13.02 13.29
CA PHE A 59 -6.58 11.56 13.26
C PHE A 59 -6.29 10.93 14.63
N GLY A 60 -5.96 11.73 15.64
CA GLY A 60 -5.67 11.28 16.99
C GLY A 60 -6.89 10.72 17.70
N GLY A 61 -6.68 10.21 18.91
CA GLY A 61 -7.70 9.59 19.75
C GLY A 61 -7.40 8.11 20.01
N ARG A 62 -8.28 7.47 20.82
CA ARG A 62 -8.12 6.04 21.17
C ARG A 62 -8.51 5.15 19.97
N THR A 63 -7.64 5.04 18.99
CA THR A 63 -7.77 4.08 17.89
C THR A 63 -7.17 2.73 18.30
N THR A 64 -7.80 2.09 19.28
CA THR A 64 -7.34 0.78 19.75
C THR A 64 -7.35 -0.25 18.63
N GLY A 65 -6.17 -0.58 18.11
CA GLY A 65 -5.96 -1.63 17.12
C GLY A 65 -5.63 -1.16 15.71
N MET A 66 -5.95 0.08 15.30
CA MET A 66 -5.70 0.55 13.94
C MET A 66 -4.20 0.69 13.62
N GLU A 67 -3.43 1.22 14.58
CA GLU A 67 -1.97 1.32 14.46
C GLU A 67 -1.35 -0.06 14.25
N GLY A 68 -1.72 -1.04 15.09
CA GLY A 68 -1.25 -2.41 14.95
C GLY A 68 -1.70 -3.06 13.64
N TYR A 69 -2.93 -2.80 13.18
CA TYR A 69 -3.42 -3.31 11.90
C TYR A 69 -2.64 -2.73 10.70
N LEU A 70 -2.40 -1.42 10.67
CA LEU A 70 -1.66 -0.78 9.58
C LEU A 70 -0.19 -1.19 9.58
N GLY A 71 0.42 -1.35 10.75
CA GLY A 71 1.78 -1.89 10.89
C GLY A 71 1.87 -3.35 10.42
N GLU A 72 0.92 -4.22 10.82
CA GLU A 72 0.85 -5.61 10.35
C GLU A 72 0.66 -5.71 8.85
N ARG A 73 -0.21 -4.85 8.28
CA ARG A 73 -0.42 -4.77 6.85
C ARG A 73 0.87 -4.42 6.12
N ALA A 74 1.53 -3.33 6.51
CA ALA A 74 2.77 -2.89 5.89
C ALA A 74 3.86 -3.97 5.98
N LEU A 75 4.05 -4.58 7.15
CA LEU A 75 5.00 -5.68 7.34
C LEU A 75 4.67 -6.90 6.48
N THR A 76 3.38 -7.17 6.23
CA THR A 76 2.95 -8.28 5.36
C THR A 76 3.37 -8.01 3.91
N PHE A 77 3.19 -6.78 3.42
CA PHE A 77 3.70 -6.38 2.10
C PHE A 77 5.23 -6.44 2.03
N ASP A 78 5.91 -5.94 3.05
CA ASP A 78 7.40 -5.98 3.12
C ASP A 78 7.92 -7.40 2.99
N ARG A 79 7.32 -8.37 3.70
CA ARG A 79 7.73 -9.78 3.64
C ARG A 79 7.55 -10.40 2.26
N GLU A 80 6.46 -10.11 1.57
CA GLU A 80 6.23 -10.61 0.21
C GLU A 80 7.22 -10.00 -0.80
N VAL A 81 7.51 -8.70 -0.69
CA VAL A 81 8.52 -8.04 -1.52
C VAL A 81 9.91 -8.60 -1.22
N LEU A 82 10.31 -8.67 0.04
CA LEU A 82 11.60 -9.25 0.45
C LEU A 82 11.74 -10.70 0.01
N GLY A 83 10.65 -11.48 0.02
CA GLY A 83 10.65 -12.85 -0.48
C GLY A 83 10.97 -12.94 -1.98
N VAL A 84 10.53 -11.95 -2.78
CA VAL A 84 10.93 -11.87 -4.20
C VAL A 84 12.38 -11.40 -4.32
N LEU A 85 12.77 -10.36 -3.58
CA LEU A 85 14.13 -9.80 -3.63
C LEU A 85 15.20 -10.80 -3.16
N ALA A 86 14.86 -11.76 -2.30
CA ALA A 86 15.76 -12.83 -1.90
C ALA A 86 16.14 -13.78 -3.05
N THR A 87 15.26 -13.92 -4.06
CA THR A 87 15.51 -14.77 -5.24
C THR A 87 15.89 -13.97 -6.48
N ASP A 88 15.48 -12.73 -6.55
CA ASP A 88 15.77 -11.80 -7.63
C ASP A 88 16.07 -10.40 -7.05
N PRO A 89 17.32 -10.14 -6.63
CA PRO A 89 17.69 -8.90 -5.96
C PRO A 89 17.56 -7.64 -6.83
N ASP A 90 17.54 -7.77 -8.15
CA ASP A 90 17.39 -6.67 -9.12
C ASP A 90 15.95 -6.50 -9.60
N ALA A 91 14.99 -7.18 -8.98
CA ALA A 91 13.59 -7.06 -9.36
C ALA A 91 13.11 -5.60 -9.37
N VAL A 92 12.12 -5.33 -10.21
CA VAL A 92 11.47 -4.02 -10.28
C VAL A 92 10.21 -4.04 -9.43
N VAL A 93 10.09 -3.10 -8.52
CA VAL A 93 8.85 -2.87 -7.78
C VAL A 93 8.11 -1.69 -8.40
N VAL A 94 6.87 -1.90 -8.79
CA VAL A 94 5.95 -0.86 -9.27
C VAL A 94 4.91 -0.60 -8.19
N ALA A 95 5.04 0.52 -7.49
CA ALA A 95 4.14 0.91 -6.39
C ALA A 95 3.04 1.84 -6.92
N LEU A 96 1.83 1.31 -7.05
CA LEU A 96 0.66 2.04 -7.54
C LEU A 96 -0.08 2.71 -6.38
N GLY A 97 -0.34 4.02 -6.48
CA GLY A 97 -0.98 4.81 -5.43
C GLY A 97 -0.18 4.76 -4.12
N GLU A 98 1.14 4.90 -4.21
CA GLU A 98 2.04 4.73 -3.06
C GLU A 98 1.80 5.77 -1.97
N GLY A 99 1.32 6.96 -2.31
CA GLY A 99 1.08 8.02 -1.34
C GLY A 99 2.35 8.41 -0.58
N LEU A 100 2.23 8.47 0.74
CA LEU A 100 3.35 8.67 1.66
C LEU A 100 3.80 7.36 2.32
N GLU A 101 3.69 6.24 1.60
CA GLU A 101 4.23 4.96 2.05
C GLU A 101 5.77 4.98 2.00
N THR A 102 6.37 4.28 2.94
CA THR A 102 7.82 4.26 3.20
C THR A 102 8.43 2.87 2.98
N GLN A 103 7.73 2.01 2.24
CA GLN A 103 8.12 0.63 2.00
C GLN A 103 9.52 0.53 1.36
N PHE A 104 9.83 1.39 0.39
CA PHE A 104 11.14 1.41 -0.24
C PHE A 104 12.28 1.38 0.78
N TRP A 105 12.25 2.26 1.80
CA TRP A 105 13.33 2.33 2.80
C TRP A 105 13.41 1.12 3.72
N ARG A 106 12.31 0.38 3.88
CA ARG A 106 12.29 -0.83 4.72
C ARG A 106 12.75 -2.08 3.99
N VAL A 107 12.62 -2.11 2.66
CA VAL A 107 12.94 -3.30 1.85
C VAL A 107 14.16 -3.10 0.94
N ASP A 108 14.77 -1.92 0.92
CA ASP A 108 15.88 -1.60 0.03
C ASP A 108 17.10 -2.48 0.30
N ASN A 109 17.48 -3.27 -0.69
CA ASN A 109 18.65 -4.14 -0.69
C ASN A 109 19.84 -3.53 -1.44
N GLY A 110 19.78 -2.24 -1.81
CA GLY A 110 20.79 -1.53 -2.60
C GLY A 110 20.73 -1.79 -4.11
N ARG A 111 19.86 -2.71 -4.58
CA ARG A 111 19.77 -3.15 -5.98
C ARG A 111 18.35 -3.02 -6.56
N VAL A 112 17.30 -3.13 -5.75
CA VAL A 112 15.90 -3.03 -6.18
C VAL A 112 15.67 -1.73 -6.97
N ARG A 113 14.99 -1.86 -8.09
CA ARG A 113 14.51 -0.73 -8.88
C ARG A 113 13.08 -0.43 -8.49
N TRP A 114 12.79 0.81 -8.14
CA TRP A 114 11.50 1.22 -7.61
C TRP A 114 10.83 2.27 -8.48
N PHE A 115 9.61 2.01 -8.90
CA PHE A 115 8.84 2.90 -9.73
C PHE A 115 7.50 3.23 -9.05
N THR A 116 7.38 4.45 -8.55
CA THR A 116 6.16 4.95 -7.91
C THR A 116 5.23 5.55 -8.96
N VAL A 117 3.95 5.21 -8.89
CA VAL A 117 2.88 5.84 -9.68
C VAL A 117 1.87 6.44 -8.73
N ASP A 118 1.65 7.75 -8.81
CA ASP A 118 0.65 8.41 -7.96
C ASP A 118 0.04 9.63 -8.66
N LEU A 119 -1.12 10.07 -8.18
CA LEU A 119 -1.79 11.25 -8.70
C LEU A 119 -0.89 12.50 -8.58
N PRO A 120 -0.97 13.46 -9.51
CA PRO A 120 -0.06 14.59 -9.56
C PRO A 120 0.08 15.35 -8.24
N GLU A 121 -1.03 15.57 -7.53
CA GLU A 121 -1.04 16.27 -6.25
C GLU A 121 -0.30 15.51 -5.14
N THR A 122 -0.45 14.19 -5.10
CA THR A 122 0.27 13.33 -4.13
C THR A 122 1.74 13.21 -4.49
N ALA A 123 2.03 13.03 -5.78
CA ALA A 123 3.38 12.96 -6.31
C ALA A 123 4.19 14.24 -6.01
N GLU A 124 3.55 15.41 -6.11
CA GLU A 124 4.17 16.69 -5.77
C GLU A 124 4.52 16.79 -4.28
N VAL A 125 3.57 16.44 -3.41
CA VAL A 125 3.79 16.40 -1.95
C VAL A 125 4.92 15.43 -1.60
N ARG A 126 4.88 14.22 -2.17
CA ARG A 126 5.91 13.20 -1.96
C ARG A 126 7.30 13.72 -2.37
N ARG A 127 7.42 14.33 -3.54
CA ARG A 127 8.69 14.87 -4.05
C ARG A 127 9.27 15.95 -3.13
N LYS A 128 8.43 16.83 -2.61
CA LYS A 128 8.83 17.89 -1.67
C LYS A 128 9.30 17.33 -0.32
N LEU A 129 8.67 16.26 0.18
CA LEU A 129 8.97 15.66 1.48
C LEU A 129 10.19 14.74 1.45
N VAL A 130 10.35 14.00 0.36
CA VAL A 130 11.37 12.96 0.24
C VAL A 130 12.69 13.50 -0.31
N GLY A 131 12.62 14.63 -1.04
CA GLY A 131 13.77 15.20 -1.74
C GLY A 131 14.09 14.43 -3.02
N GLU A 132 15.37 14.47 -3.43
CA GLU A 132 15.83 13.77 -4.63
C GLU A 132 15.83 12.26 -4.42
N ASP A 133 15.29 11.56 -5.40
CA ASP A 133 15.28 10.10 -5.43
C ASP A 133 16.65 9.56 -5.87
N PRO A 134 17.13 8.47 -5.27
CA PRO A 134 18.29 7.77 -5.82
C PRO A 134 17.98 7.29 -7.26
N PRO A 135 18.99 7.11 -8.12
CA PRO A 135 18.78 6.71 -9.53
C PRO A 135 17.90 5.48 -9.72
N ARG A 136 17.85 4.60 -8.71
CA ARG A 136 17.04 3.38 -8.69
C ARG A 136 15.56 3.62 -8.39
N ARG A 137 15.20 4.82 -7.96
CA ARG A 137 13.83 5.18 -7.59
C ARG A 137 13.32 6.26 -8.53
N ARG A 138 12.17 6.02 -9.13
CA ARG A 138 11.50 6.92 -10.07
C ARG A 138 10.08 7.18 -9.62
N LEU A 139 9.59 8.38 -9.84
CA LEU A 139 8.23 8.80 -9.52
C LEU A 139 7.54 9.32 -10.78
N PHE A 140 6.46 8.65 -11.15
CA PHE A 140 5.56 9.05 -12.22
C PHE A 140 4.29 9.69 -11.64
N ALA A 141 3.97 10.89 -12.11
CA ALA A 141 2.75 11.62 -11.73
C ALA A 141 1.63 11.32 -12.72
N GLY A 142 0.68 10.47 -12.34
CA GLY A 142 -0.45 10.07 -13.16
C GLY A 142 -1.29 8.99 -12.49
N SER A 143 -2.41 8.66 -13.11
CA SER A 143 -3.32 7.64 -12.58
C SER A 143 -2.78 6.22 -12.80
N ALA A 144 -2.92 5.36 -11.79
CA ALA A 144 -2.64 3.93 -11.91
C ALA A 144 -3.53 3.22 -12.96
N LEU A 145 -4.66 3.83 -13.34
CA LEU A 145 -5.60 3.30 -14.33
C LEU A 145 -5.20 3.62 -15.78
N GLU A 146 -4.30 4.59 -15.97
CA GLU A 146 -3.84 5.03 -17.30
C GLU A 146 -2.69 4.16 -17.83
N GLU A 147 -2.53 4.14 -19.15
CA GLU A 147 -1.44 3.41 -19.83
C GLU A 147 -0.09 4.16 -19.73
N ALA A 148 -0.14 5.46 -19.46
CA ALA A 148 1.02 6.34 -19.54
C ALA A 148 2.17 5.93 -18.60
N TRP A 149 1.87 5.44 -17.40
CA TRP A 149 2.91 5.00 -16.47
C TRP A 149 3.65 3.76 -16.98
N TYR A 150 2.95 2.85 -17.68
CA TYR A 150 3.60 1.68 -18.27
C TYR A 150 4.52 2.08 -19.42
N ALA A 151 4.08 3.00 -20.26
CA ALA A 151 4.91 3.54 -21.32
C ALA A 151 6.18 4.21 -20.76
N ALA A 152 6.04 5.01 -19.68
CA ALA A 152 7.18 5.63 -19.01
C ALA A 152 8.13 4.59 -18.39
N LEU A 153 7.60 3.56 -17.72
CA LEU A 153 8.38 2.47 -17.12
C LEU A 153 9.26 1.74 -18.15
N THR A 154 8.74 1.54 -19.37
CA THR A 154 9.47 0.84 -20.45
C THR A 154 10.39 1.77 -21.24
N ALA A 155 9.96 3.00 -21.53
CA ALA A 155 10.76 3.98 -22.29
C ALA A 155 12.02 4.40 -21.53
N ASP A 156 11.94 4.56 -20.23
CA ASP A 156 13.08 4.92 -19.37
C ASP A 156 14.03 3.75 -19.09
N GLY A 157 13.76 2.55 -19.65
CA GLY A 157 14.55 1.36 -19.42
C GLY A 157 14.53 0.87 -17.96
N VAL A 158 13.53 1.29 -17.17
CA VAL A 158 13.38 0.82 -15.78
C VAL A 158 13.01 -0.65 -15.75
N VAL A 159 12.23 -1.11 -16.73
CA VAL A 159 11.84 -2.51 -16.91
C VAL A 159 12.29 -3.00 -18.29
N GLY A 160 12.98 -4.13 -18.30
CA GLY A 160 13.31 -4.91 -19.48
C GLY A 160 12.39 -6.14 -19.63
N PRO A 161 12.43 -6.82 -20.80
CA PRO A 161 11.52 -7.93 -21.10
C PRO A 161 11.72 -9.18 -20.22
N THR A 162 12.86 -9.30 -19.56
CA THR A 162 13.20 -10.44 -18.68
C THR A 162 13.13 -10.10 -17.20
N ASP A 163 12.88 -8.86 -16.86
CA ASP A 163 12.83 -8.41 -15.47
C ASP A 163 11.64 -9.00 -14.73
N ARG A 164 11.86 -9.38 -13.50
CA ARG A 164 10.78 -9.75 -12.59
C ARG A 164 10.16 -8.50 -11.99
N VAL A 165 8.84 -8.34 -12.15
CA VAL A 165 8.12 -7.17 -11.67
C VAL A 165 7.23 -7.55 -10.50
N VAL A 166 7.29 -6.76 -9.43
CA VAL A 166 6.36 -6.83 -8.30
C VAL A 166 5.50 -5.58 -8.33
N VAL A 167 4.23 -5.71 -8.69
CA VAL A 167 3.26 -4.62 -8.60
C VAL A 167 2.71 -4.60 -7.18
N VAL A 168 2.75 -3.45 -6.53
CA VAL A 168 2.22 -3.24 -5.18
C VAL A 168 1.13 -2.17 -5.23
N ALA A 169 -0.07 -2.50 -4.75
CA ALA A 169 -1.20 -1.57 -4.66
C ALA A 169 -1.73 -1.57 -3.21
N GLN A 170 -0.98 -0.96 -2.30
CA GLN A 170 -1.32 -0.93 -0.88
C GLN A 170 -2.27 0.23 -0.55
N GLY A 171 -3.51 -0.10 -0.14
CA GLY A 171 -4.52 0.91 0.21
C GLY A 171 -5.09 1.66 -1.00
N LEU A 172 -5.07 1.06 -2.20
CA LEU A 172 -5.51 1.69 -3.44
C LEU A 172 -6.80 1.09 -4.00
N LEU A 173 -6.82 -0.23 -4.24
CA LEU A 173 -7.85 -0.85 -5.09
C LEU A 173 -9.26 -0.69 -4.53
N MET A 174 -9.40 -0.56 -3.22
CA MET A 174 -10.71 -0.34 -2.59
C MET A 174 -11.39 0.96 -3.02
N TYR A 175 -10.63 1.96 -3.49
CA TYR A 175 -11.15 3.25 -3.94
C TYR A 175 -11.49 3.30 -5.43
N LEU A 176 -11.12 2.26 -6.19
CA LEU A 176 -11.33 2.19 -7.63
C LEU A 176 -12.63 1.46 -7.97
N PRO A 177 -13.29 1.78 -9.10
CA PRO A 177 -14.43 1.02 -9.58
C PRO A 177 -14.07 -0.44 -9.86
N PRO A 178 -14.91 -1.43 -9.49
CA PRO A 178 -14.58 -2.84 -9.67
C PRO A 178 -14.17 -3.24 -11.10
N PRO A 179 -14.80 -2.76 -12.19
CA PRO A 179 -14.36 -3.09 -13.55
C PRO A 179 -12.95 -2.56 -13.88
N GLU A 180 -12.57 -1.40 -13.32
CA GLU A 180 -11.23 -0.82 -13.52
C GLU A 180 -10.16 -1.62 -12.77
N VAL A 181 -10.51 -2.15 -11.59
CA VAL A 181 -9.63 -3.05 -10.84
C VAL A 181 -9.37 -4.33 -11.64
N ASP A 182 -10.41 -4.96 -12.15
CA ASP A 182 -10.29 -6.18 -12.97
C ASP A 182 -9.43 -5.90 -14.23
N ALA A 183 -9.67 -4.78 -14.93
CA ALA A 183 -8.89 -4.37 -16.08
C ALA A 183 -7.40 -4.10 -15.74
N LEU A 184 -7.13 -3.45 -14.60
CA LEU A 184 -5.76 -3.20 -14.14
C LEU A 184 -5.01 -4.51 -13.85
N ILE A 185 -5.65 -5.46 -13.17
CA ILE A 185 -5.07 -6.79 -12.90
C ILE A 185 -4.74 -7.52 -14.19
N VAL A 186 -5.68 -7.55 -15.15
CA VAL A 186 -5.48 -8.20 -16.45
C VAL A 186 -4.30 -7.56 -17.21
N ARG A 187 -4.27 -6.24 -17.32
CA ARG A 187 -3.17 -5.51 -17.95
C ARG A 187 -1.81 -5.81 -17.34
N CYS A 188 -1.74 -5.89 -16.01
CA CYS A 188 -0.49 -6.24 -15.33
C CYS A 188 -0.09 -7.70 -15.62
N ALA A 189 -1.04 -8.64 -15.65
CA ALA A 189 -0.77 -10.04 -15.94
C ALA A 189 -0.23 -10.25 -17.36
N GLU A 190 -0.83 -9.57 -18.35
CA GLU A 190 -0.41 -9.63 -19.75
C GLU A 190 0.99 -9.04 -19.99
N ARG A 191 1.39 -8.04 -19.19
CA ARG A 191 2.62 -7.29 -19.41
C ARG A 191 3.82 -7.79 -18.60
N PHE A 192 3.57 -8.31 -17.41
CA PHE A 192 4.64 -8.68 -16.47
C PHE A 192 4.71 -10.18 -16.25
N ARG A 193 5.23 -10.91 -17.24
CA ARG A 193 5.44 -12.36 -17.14
C ARG A 193 6.31 -12.68 -15.91
N ARG A 194 5.99 -13.78 -15.23
CA ARG A 194 6.64 -14.19 -13.96
C ARG A 194 6.54 -13.15 -12.83
N GLY A 195 5.74 -12.11 -13.04
CA GLY A 195 5.51 -11.05 -12.07
C GLY A 195 4.59 -11.46 -10.94
N VAL A 196 4.46 -10.54 -9.99
CA VAL A 196 3.59 -10.68 -8.82
C VAL A 196 2.77 -9.40 -8.67
N PHE A 197 1.49 -9.53 -8.33
CA PHE A 197 0.68 -8.38 -7.92
C PHE A 197 0.22 -8.56 -6.48
N LEU A 198 0.57 -7.61 -5.63
CA LEU A 198 0.23 -7.56 -4.21
C LEU A 198 -0.74 -6.41 -3.96
N PHE A 199 -1.86 -6.68 -3.32
CA PHE A 199 -2.81 -5.65 -2.92
C PHE A 199 -3.54 -6.04 -1.65
N ASP A 200 -4.08 -5.05 -0.92
CA ASP A 200 -4.99 -5.28 0.19
C ASP A 200 -6.43 -4.97 -0.20
N THR A 201 -7.35 -5.56 0.53
CA THR A 201 -8.78 -5.46 0.25
C THR A 201 -9.57 -5.23 1.53
N VAL A 202 -10.72 -4.60 1.37
CA VAL A 202 -11.76 -4.53 2.40
C VAL A 202 -12.88 -5.53 2.06
N PRO A 203 -13.52 -6.14 3.07
CA PRO A 203 -14.65 -7.05 2.82
C PRO A 203 -15.82 -6.34 2.14
N VAL A 204 -16.63 -7.10 1.40
CA VAL A 204 -17.80 -6.58 0.69
C VAL A 204 -18.79 -5.86 1.63
N TRP A 205 -18.99 -6.37 2.86
CA TRP A 205 -19.86 -5.71 3.84
C TRP A 205 -19.33 -4.35 4.28
N PHE A 206 -18.00 -4.23 4.43
CA PHE A 206 -17.34 -2.95 4.79
C PHE A 206 -17.46 -1.94 3.65
N SER A 207 -17.20 -2.37 2.40
CA SER A 207 -17.44 -1.56 1.19
C SER A 207 -18.88 -1.04 1.14
N TRP A 208 -19.86 -1.89 1.42
CA TRP A 208 -21.28 -1.52 1.46
C TRP A 208 -21.57 -0.42 2.50
N LEU A 209 -21.03 -0.55 3.73
CA LEU A 209 -21.14 0.46 4.78
C LEU A 209 -20.44 1.77 4.40
N SER A 210 -19.23 1.67 3.83
CA SER A 210 -18.45 2.82 3.40
C SER A 210 -19.20 3.66 2.36
N ARG A 211 -19.76 3.03 1.33
CA ARG A 211 -20.55 3.73 0.29
C ARG A 211 -21.78 4.45 0.83
N ARG A 212 -22.28 4.05 2.00
CA ARG A 212 -23.41 4.72 2.70
C ARG A 212 -22.97 5.79 3.69
N GLY A 213 -21.64 6.06 3.79
CA GLY A 213 -21.10 7.02 4.73
C GLY A 213 -21.27 6.61 6.21
N LEU A 214 -21.46 5.32 6.46
CA LEU A 214 -21.65 4.78 7.81
C LEU A 214 -20.33 4.50 8.53
N ILE A 215 -19.19 4.53 7.81
CA ILE A 215 -17.86 4.37 8.39
C ILE A 215 -17.35 5.73 8.86
N ARG A 216 -17.20 5.86 10.17
CA ARG A 216 -16.63 7.06 10.80
C ARG A 216 -15.46 6.65 11.66
N ALA A 217 -14.33 7.35 11.49
CA ALA A 217 -13.22 7.27 12.42
C ALA A 217 -13.52 8.09 13.68
N PRO A 218 -12.79 7.85 14.79
CA PRO A 218 -12.76 8.77 15.92
C PRO A 218 -12.48 10.20 15.42
N ASN A 219 -12.89 11.22 16.15
CA ASN A 219 -12.76 12.64 15.77
C ASN A 219 -13.59 13.08 14.55
N GLY A 220 -14.55 12.27 14.10
CA GLY A 220 -15.47 12.62 13.03
C GLY A 220 -14.84 12.58 11.62
N TYR A 221 -13.61 12.11 11.46
CA TYR A 221 -13.03 11.89 10.14
C TYR A 221 -13.89 10.88 9.36
N ARG A 222 -14.25 11.24 8.14
CA ARG A 222 -15.00 10.38 7.22
C ARG A 222 -14.04 9.84 6.16
N ALA A 223 -13.80 8.55 6.20
CA ALA A 223 -13.06 7.90 5.12
C ALA A 223 -13.82 8.04 3.79
N PRO A 224 -13.11 8.23 2.66
CA PRO A 224 -13.72 8.20 1.34
C PRO A 224 -14.48 6.92 1.08
N ALA A 225 -15.46 6.97 0.16
CA ALA A 225 -16.20 5.78 -0.25
C ALA A 225 -15.26 4.74 -0.86
N MET A 226 -15.45 3.47 -0.50
CA MET A 226 -14.67 2.33 -0.99
C MET A 226 -15.59 1.45 -1.86
N PRO A 227 -15.71 1.72 -3.17
CA PRO A 227 -16.65 0.99 -4.04
C PRO A 227 -16.24 -0.45 -4.28
N HIS A 228 -14.96 -0.80 -4.16
CA HIS A 228 -14.47 -2.15 -4.37
C HIS A 228 -14.26 -2.87 -3.03
N GLY A 229 -14.96 -3.98 -2.85
CA GLY A 229 -14.77 -4.91 -1.74
C GLY A 229 -14.57 -6.32 -2.29
N LEU A 230 -13.74 -7.12 -1.61
CA LEU A 230 -13.43 -8.49 -2.00
C LEU A 230 -13.51 -9.42 -0.79
N ASN A 231 -14.03 -10.60 -0.99
CA ASN A 231 -14.03 -11.67 0.01
C ASN A 231 -13.08 -12.80 -0.44
N ALA A 232 -12.60 -13.59 0.48
CA ALA A 232 -11.70 -14.73 0.17
C ALA A 232 -12.29 -15.75 -0.83
N GLY A 233 -13.60 -15.76 -1.03
CA GLY A 233 -14.27 -16.58 -2.05
C GLY A 233 -14.10 -16.08 -3.50
N ASP A 234 -13.66 -14.83 -3.69
CA ASP A 234 -13.57 -14.19 -5.00
C ASP A 234 -12.23 -14.50 -5.71
N HIS A 235 -11.29 -15.18 -5.08
CA HIS A 235 -9.98 -15.49 -5.65
C HIS A 235 -10.07 -16.27 -6.95
N GLU A 236 -10.98 -17.25 -7.03
CA GLU A 236 -11.17 -18.03 -8.24
C GLU A 236 -11.79 -17.19 -9.38
N ARG A 237 -12.62 -16.21 -9.06
CA ARG A 237 -13.11 -15.23 -10.05
C ARG A 237 -11.94 -14.44 -10.65
N ILE A 238 -11.06 -13.93 -9.78
CA ILE A 238 -9.88 -13.17 -10.22
C ILE A 238 -8.96 -14.06 -11.08
N ARG A 239 -8.72 -15.30 -10.67
CA ARG A 239 -7.89 -16.22 -11.44
C ARG A 239 -8.40 -16.45 -12.86
N ARG A 240 -9.72 -16.38 -13.06
CA ARG A 240 -10.37 -16.55 -14.37
C ARG A 240 -10.41 -15.29 -15.22
N LEU A 241 -9.93 -14.14 -14.75
CA LEU A 241 -9.92 -12.90 -15.52
C LEU A 241 -8.97 -12.99 -16.72
N SER A 242 -7.86 -13.73 -16.58
CA SER A 242 -6.88 -13.90 -17.64
C SER A 242 -6.18 -15.26 -17.54
N PRO A 243 -5.82 -15.91 -18.67
CA PRO A 243 -4.97 -17.09 -18.68
C PRO A 243 -3.55 -16.81 -18.14
N ASP A 244 -3.13 -15.53 -18.13
CA ASP A 244 -1.83 -15.12 -17.63
C ASP A 244 -1.78 -15.02 -16.09
N ILE A 245 -2.88 -15.31 -15.40
CA ILE A 245 -2.93 -15.42 -13.95
C ILE A 245 -2.75 -16.89 -13.54
N ALA A 246 -1.59 -17.21 -12.99
CA ALA A 246 -1.27 -18.57 -12.54
C ALA A 246 -1.96 -18.93 -11.22
N SER A 247 -1.90 -18.03 -10.24
CA SER A 247 -2.49 -18.27 -8.92
C SER A 247 -2.98 -16.98 -8.25
N VAL A 248 -3.99 -17.12 -7.38
CA VAL A 248 -4.48 -16.04 -6.51
C VAL A 248 -4.61 -16.62 -5.10
N ARG A 249 -4.00 -15.98 -4.12
CA ARG A 249 -4.04 -16.47 -2.72
C ARG A 249 -4.04 -15.34 -1.70
N SER A 250 -4.67 -15.59 -0.56
CA SER A 250 -4.47 -14.76 0.63
C SER A 250 -3.04 -14.91 1.15
N VAL A 251 -2.44 -13.82 1.54
CA VAL A 251 -1.15 -13.80 2.25
C VAL A 251 -1.41 -13.90 3.74
N ALA A 252 -0.68 -14.80 4.39
CA ALA A 252 -0.72 -14.89 5.84
C ALA A 252 -0.17 -13.60 6.46
N PRO A 253 -0.90 -12.98 7.41
CA PRO A 253 -0.42 -11.79 8.09
C PRO A 253 0.93 -12.02 8.74
N ALA A 254 1.73 -10.96 8.80
CA ALA A 254 3.04 -11.03 9.43
C ALA A 254 2.98 -11.35 10.93
N GLY A 255 1.81 -11.17 11.55
CA GLY A 255 1.62 -11.29 12.99
C GLY A 255 2.14 -10.07 13.74
N GLY A 256 1.63 -9.82 14.93
CA GLY A 256 2.04 -8.66 15.71
C GLY A 256 1.89 -8.85 17.21
N PRO A 257 2.44 -7.94 18.02
CA PRO A 257 2.22 -7.93 19.46
C PRO A 257 0.78 -7.47 19.77
N GLY A 258 0.19 -8.09 20.79
CA GLY A 258 -1.12 -7.69 21.30
C GLY A 258 -2.19 -8.76 21.14
N LEU A 259 -3.26 -8.62 21.94
CA LEU A 259 -4.38 -9.58 21.97
C LEU A 259 -5.11 -9.64 20.62
N MET A 260 -5.27 -8.48 19.96
CA MET A 260 -5.94 -8.39 18.68
C MET A 260 -5.20 -9.23 17.61
N THR A 261 -3.91 -9.01 17.44
CA THR A 261 -3.09 -9.64 16.40
C THR A 261 -2.69 -11.08 16.74
N LYS A 262 -2.47 -11.40 18.04
CA LYS A 262 -2.06 -12.74 18.46
C LYS A 262 -3.21 -13.70 18.67
N VAL A 263 -4.39 -13.22 19.04
CA VAL A 263 -5.51 -14.08 19.46
C VAL A 263 -6.77 -13.81 18.63
N LEU A 264 -7.27 -12.60 18.64
CA LEU A 264 -8.59 -12.33 18.04
C LEU A 264 -8.58 -12.44 16.51
N LEU A 265 -7.58 -11.89 15.84
CA LEU A 265 -7.47 -12.02 14.39
C LEU A 265 -7.18 -13.46 13.94
N PRO A 266 -6.21 -14.20 14.51
CA PRO A 266 -6.01 -15.62 14.16
C PRO A 266 -7.22 -16.48 14.48
N LEU A 267 -7.87 -16.27 15.63
CA LEU A 267 -9.09 -16.99 16.01
C LEU A 267 -10.22 -16.72 15.01
N GLY A 268 -10.47 -15.46 14.67
CA GLY A 268 -11.45 -15.09 13.65
C GLY A 268 -11.14 -15.72 12.29
N ARG A 269 -9.88 -15.74 11.90
CA ARG A 269 -9.41 -16.37 10.65
C ARG A 269 -9.53 -17.90 10.65
N SER A 270 -9.54 -18.53 11.81
CA SER A 270 -9.73 -19.98 11.96
C SER A 270 -11.15 -20.42 11.65
N PHE A 271 -12.13 -19.50 11.73
CA PHE A 271 -13.51 -19.77 11.37
C PHE A 271 -13.77 -19.37 9.92
N PRO A 272 -14.11 -20.31 9.01
CA PRO A 272 -14.25 -20.02 7.57
C PRO A 272 -15.25 -18.90 7.26
N VAL A 273 -16.34 -18.79 8.02
CA VAL A 273 -17.37 -17.75 7.84
C VAL A 273 -16.82 -16.36 8.20
N ILE A 274 -16.12 -16.26 9.34
CA ILE A 274 -15.56 -15.00 9.82
C ILE A 274 -14.40 -14.57 8.90
N ARG A 275 -13.53 -15.52 8.53
CA ARG A 275 -12.38 -15.27 7.63
C ARG A 275 -12.79 -14.66 6.30
N ARG A 276 -13.91 -15.12 5.71
CA ARG A 276 -14.46 -14.56 4.45
C ARG A 276 -14.84 -13.09 4.55
N GLY A 277 -15.10 -12.60 5.75
CA GLY A 277 -15.49 -11.21 6.00
C GLY A 277 -14.39 -10.35 6.63
N MET A 278 -13.12 -10.76 6.58
CA MET A 278 -11.99 -10.01 7.11
C MET A 278 -11.18 -9.34 6.01
N PRO A 279 -10.54 -8.19 6.29
CA PRO A 279 -9.55 -7.62 5.38
C PRO A 279 -8.39 -8.59 5.17
N GLU A 280 -7.87 -8.64 3.96
CA GLU A 280 -6.73 -9.50 3.62
C GLU A 280 -5.75 -8.79 2.67
N VAL A 281 -4.51 -9.27 2.66
CA VAL A 281 -3.54 -9.02 1.60
C VAL A 281 -3.63 -10.19 0.63
N VAL A 282 -3.75 -9.87 -0.64
CA VAL A 282 -3.86 -10.83 -1.74
C VAL A 282 -2.60 -10.78 -2.59
N ARG A 283 -2.12 -11.95 -2.96
CA ARG A 283 -1.05 -12.12 -3.94
C ARG A 283 -1.58 -12.84 -5.16
N ILE A 284 -1.30 -12.26 -6.32
CA ILE A 284 -1.47 -12.87 -7.62
C ILE A 284 -0.08 -13.19 -8.17
N ASP A 285 0.15 -14.42 -8.59
CA ASP A 285 1.35 -14.80 -9.34
C ASP A 285 0.97 -14.91 -10.82
N PHE A 286 1.75 -14.29 -11.69
CA PHE A 286 1.54 -14.33 -13.13
C PHE A 286 2.27 -15.53 -13.77
N THR A 287 1.78 -15.96 -14.91
CA THR A 287 2.40 -17.07 -15.66
C THR A 287 3.80 -16.71 -16.17
N PRO A 288 4.69 -17.71 -16.31
CA PRO A 288 6.04 -17.52 -16.86
C PRO A 288 6.08 -16.96 -18.27
#